data_8aef6ee944830bf8827c32422f9522b5
#
_entry.id   8aef6ee944830bf8827c32422f9522b5
#
_cell.length_a   1.000
_cell.length_b   1.000
_cell.length_c   1.000
_cell.angle_alpha   90.00
_cell.angle_beta   90.00
_cell.angle_gamma   90.00
#
_symmetry.space_group_name_H-M   'P 1'
#
loop_
_entity.id
_entity.type
_entity.pdbx_description
1 polymer ?
#
loop_
_entity_poly.entity_id
_entity_poly.type
_entity_poly.pdbx_seq_one_letter_code
_entity_poly.pdbx_strand_id
1 'polypeptide(L)'
;MLKKRWVLQDDVADNDIVEKLATSLKIDQTLASLLTQRGIRTYREAHDFFRPSLDNLHDPFLLKDMDLAIERIEQAVERGERILIYGDYDVDGTTAVALAYDFLKDFHNNIDYYIPDRYTEGYGISFQSIDYAKKTGVKLIISLDCGIKAYRQIDYATENGIDFIVVDHHRPGDQQLSALAVVDPKQNDCPYPYRELSGCGLGFKLAQAFYQKKRLPFEGLEKFLDLVVVSIAADVVPITGENRILAYYGMKRLNFQPRAGLESILFYSNVFRKGEPDAITAFTREISVSDLMFLIGPRINAAGRIQKGKKAVDLLVCKEMGETHELSININENNTERRSLDTDITRQALEQISNDTGMKAAKATVLYDPTWHKGVIGIVASRLIETYYRPTVILTESNGLITGSARSVKDFDVYNAIDACSDLLEHFGGHKYAAGLSLRPENLKAFRQKFVHVVEETITDDMLVPQIEVHAEILLNQIPGKFFRVLKQFAPFGPGNPNPVFVSRRCSTQGSVRVVGSKHLKFKVVQHEVGSAELPAIAFQQGKQLPNIQAHKYFDIVYQIEENEWNGKVSLQLNVKDIRY
;
A
#
# COMPACT_ATOMS: atom_id res chain seq x y z
N MET A 1 12.49 -2.66 -24.32
CA MET A 1 12.49 -2.37 -22.86
C MET A 1 12.75 -0.88 -22.72
N LEU A 2 12.04 -0.18 -21.85
CA LEU A 2 12.28 1.25 -21.61
C LEU A 2 13.69 1.43 -21.03
N LYS A 3 14.42 2.42 -21.56
CA LYS A 3 15.72 2.82 -20.98
C LYS A 3 15.44 3.49 -19.64
N LYS A 4 16.10 3.05 -18.59
CA LYS A 4 15.92 3.59 -17.23
C LYS A 4 17.10 4.50 -16.86
N ARG A 5 16.84 5.55 -16.11
CA ARG A 5 17.88 6.41 -15.53
C ARG A 5 18.19 5.92 -14.11
N TRP A 6 19.45 5.60 -13.83
CA TRP A 6 19.89 5.30 -12.48
C TRP A 6 20.26 6.61 -11.80
N VAL A 7 19.66 6.84 -10.66
CA VAL A 7 19.89 8.05 -9.87
C VAL A 7 20.46 7.60 -8.54
N LEU A 8 21.77 7.79 -8.36
CA LEU A 8 22.39 7.58 -7.06
C LEU A 8 21.84 8.65 -6.12
N GLN A 9 21.36 8.23 -4.96
CA GLN A 9 21.01 9.19 -3.92
C GLN A 9 22.32 9.84 -3.48
N ASP A 10 22.43 11.15 -3.75
CA ASP A 10 23.59 11.90 -3.28
C ASP A 10 23.72 11.70 -1.78
N ASP A 11 24.97 11.54 -1.32
CA ASP A 11 25.28 11.44 0.11
C ASP A 11 24.86 12.75 0.80
N VAL A 12 23.58 12.89 1.11
CA VAL A 12 23.05 13.88 2.05
C VAL A 12 23.54 13.55 3.47
N ALA A 13 24.24 12.42 3.59
CA ALA A 13 24.80 11.94 4.82
C ALA A 13 26.02 12.78 5.20
N ASP A 14 25.92 13.47 6.31
CA ASP A 14 27.06 14.02 7.02
C ASP A 14 28.03 12.86 7.32
N ASN A 15 29.18 12.84 6.66
CA ASN A 15 30.17 11.77 6.77
C ASN A 15 30.58 11.50 8.23
N ASP A 16 30.60 12.54 9.09
CA ASP A 16 30.88 12.40 10.51
C ASP A 16 29.80 11.60 11.25
N ILE A 17 28.54 11.76 10.86
CA ILE A 17 27.41 10.98 11.43
C ILE A 17 27.50 9.52 10.97
N VAL A 18 27.78 9.28 9.70
CA VAL A 18 27.95 7.92 9.14
C VAL A 18 29.07 7.19 9.87
N GLU A 19 30.24 7.83 10.06
CA GLU A 19 31.38 7.24 10.74
C GLU A 19 31.08 6.93 12.21
N LYS A 20 30.42 7.86 12.92
CA LYS A 20 29.97 7.67 14.31
C LYS A 20 28.99 6.50 14.44
N LEU A 21 28.00 6.41 13.56
CA LEU A 21 27.04 5.29 13.54
C LEU A 21 27.72 3.97 13.21
N ALA A 22 28.58 3.94 12.18
CA ALA A 22 29.31 2.74 11.78
C ALA A 22 30.17 2.20 12.93
N THR A 23 30.88 3.08 13.63
CA THR A 23 31.73 2.73 14.75
C THR A 23 30.93 2.26 15.97
N SER A 24 29.90 3.02 16.37
CA SER A 24 29.11 2.72 17.59
C SER A 24 28.27 1.44 17.44
N LEU A 25 27.71 1.20 16.25
CA LEU A 25 26.93 0.00 15.94
C LEU A 25 27.81 -1.16 15.47
N LYS A 26 29.09 -0.92 15.17
CA LYS A 26 30.03 -1.88 14.57
C LYS A 26 29.48 -2.49 13.28
N ILE A 27 28.95 -1.65 12.38
CA ILE A 27 28.40 -2.03 11.07
C ILE A 27 29.23 -1.42 9.94
N ASP A 28 28.99 -1.90 8.72
CA ASP A 28 29.59 -1.34 7.50
C ASP A 28 29.15 0.12 7.28
N GLN A 29 30.03 0.97 6.73
CA GLN A 29 29.73 2.39 6.46
C GLN A 29 28.55 2.56 5.51
N THR A 30 28.41 1.69 4.52
CA THR A 30 27.24 1.69 3.62
C THR A 30 25.94 1.49 4.39
N LEU A 31 25.91 0.56 5.35
CA LEU A 31 24.72 0.33 6.18
C LEU A 31 24.44 1.52 7.11
N ALA A 32 25.47 2.20 7.60
CA ALA A 32 25.32 3.44 8.37
C ALA A 32 24.79 4.58 7.48
N SER A 33 25.28 4.72 6.24
CA SER A 33 24.72 5.65 5.25
C SER A 33 23.25 5.38 4.95
N LEU A 34 22.85 4.12 4.81
CA LEU A 34 21.44 3.77 4.65
C LEU A 34 20.56 4.18 5.84
N LEU A 35 21.09 4.19 7.07
CA LEU A 35 20.38 4.72 8.25
C LEU A 35 20.22 6.23 8.17
N THR A 36 21.28 6.95 7.79
CA THR A 36 21.23 8.42 7.67
C THR A 36 20.29 8.88 6.55
N GLN A 37 20.21 8.16 5.43
CA GLN A 37 19.21 8.38 4.37
C GLN A 37 17.76 8.24 4.88
N ARG A 38 17.55 7.53 5.98
CA ARG A 38 16.24 7.36 6.67
C ARG A 38 16.03 8.36 7.81
N GLY A 39 16.93 9.36 7.94
CA GLY A 39 16.85 10.36 8.98
C GLY A 39 17.36 9.89 10.36
N ILE A 40 17.96 8.70 10.46
CA ILE A 40 18.51 8.13 11.69
C ILE A 40 19.93 8.64 11.86
N ARG A 41 20.18 9.42 12.91
CA ARG A 41 21.45 10.13 13.13
C ARG A 41 22.18 9.77 14.42
N THR A 42 21.48 9.15 15.36
CA THR A 42 22.03 8.82 16.68
C THR A 42 21.99 7.31 16.95
N TYR A 43 22.85 6.86 17.88
CA TYR A 43 22.84 5.48 18.36
C TYR A 43 21.45 5.06 18.90
N ARG A 44 20.77 5.95 19.64
CA ARG A 44 19.47 5.67 20.23
C ARG A 44 18.42 5.48 19.14
N GLU A 45 18.34 6.35 18.17
CA GLU A 45 17.42 6.21 17.03
C GLU A 45 17.68 4.90 16.25
N ALA A 46 18.96 4.57 16.02
CA ALA A 46 19.34 3.31 15.37
C ALA A 46 18.96 2.09 16.21
N HIS A 47 19.14 2.15 17.54
CA HIS A 47 18.70 1.10 18.45
C HIS A 47 17.19 0.89 18.35
N ASP A 48 16.40 1.96 18.43
CA ASP A 48 14.94 1.89 18.36
C ASP A 48 14.45 1.42 16.98
N PHE A 49 15.16 1.80 15.92
CA PHE A 49 14.89 1.31 14.57
C PHE A 49 15.11 -0.20 14.42
N PHE A 50 16.23 -0.74 14.98
CA PHE A 50 16.55 -2.17 14.90
C PHE A 50 15.85 -3.01 15.98
N ARG A 51 15.35 -2.39 17.03
CA ARG A 51 14.68 -3.03 18.18
C ARG A 51 13.37 -2.30 18.51
N PRO A 52 12.39 -2.33 17.57
CA PRO A 52 11.09 -1.73 17.85
C PRO A 52 10.48 -2.32 19.13
N SER A 53 9.87 -1.47 19.97
CA SER A 53 9.12 -1.89 21.17
C SER A 53 7.72 -1.29 21.13
N LEU A 54 6.71 -2.07 21.54
CA LEU A 54 5.34 -1.60 21.71
C LEU A 54 5.23 -0.53 22.81
N ASP A 55 6.18 -0.51 23.76
CA ASP A 55 6.27 0.52 24.80
C ASP A 55 6.61 1.92 24.24
N ASN A 56 7.15 1.99 23.01
CA ASN A 56 7.45 3.24 22.32
C ASN A 56 6.26 3.80 21.52
N LEU A 57 5.10 3.17 21.57
CA LEU A 57 3.88 3.75 21.01
C LEU A 57 3.48 4.98 21.81
N HIS A 58 3.10 6.05 21.12
CA HIS A 58 2.66 7.28 21.78
C HIS A 58 1.35 7.08 22.54
N ASP A 59 1.14 7.89 23.57
CA ASP A 59 -0.11 7.92 24.31
C ASP A 59 -1.27 8.27 23.35
N PRO A 60 -2.29 7.41 23.22
CA PRO A 60 -3.42 7.68 22.33
C PRO A 60 -4.23 8.93 22.71
N PHE A 61 -4.21 9.36 23.97
CA PHE A 61 -4.88 10.58 24.42
C PHE A 61 -4.18 11.87 23.97
N LEU A 62 -3.02 11.79 23.32
CA LEU A 62 -2.44 12.92 22.58
C LEU A 62 -3.18 13.20 21.25
N LEU A 63 -3.96 12.25 20.72
CA LEU A 63 -4.85 12.53 19.61
C LEU A 63 -5.99 13.44 20.06
N LYS A 64 -6.18 14.53 19.33
CA LYS A 64 -7.26 15.48 19.62
C LYS A 64 -8.60 14.75 19.64
N ASP A 65 -9.47 15.12 20.56
CA ASP A 65 -10.82 14.59 20.80
C ASP A 65 -10.88 13.08 21.15
N MET A 66 -9.74 12.42 21.41
CA MET A 66 -9.72 11.01 21.80
C MET A 66 -10.45 10.78 23.12
N ASP A 67 -10.32 11.69 24.07
CA ASP A 67 -11.03 11.65 25.36
C ASP A 67 -12.54 11.72 25.17
N LEU A 68 -13.03 12.65 24.34
CA LEU A 68 -14.46 12.79 24.00
C LEU A 68 -14.99 11.54 23.29
N ALA A 69 -14.20 10.98 22.36
CA ALA A 69 -14.55 9.76 21.66
C ALA A 69 -14.72 8.58 22.62
N ILE A 70 -13.75 8.38 23.53
CA ILE A 70 -13.81 7.29 24.52
C ILE A 70 -14.95 7.47 25.50
N GLU A 71 -15.18 8.69 26.01
CA GLU A 71 -16.31 8.97 26.91
C GLU A 71 -17.65 8.66 26.24
N ARG A 72 -17.83 9.03 24.98
CA ARG A 72 -19.08 8.76 24.25
C ARG A 72 -19.28 7.27 23.99
N ILE A 73 -18.21 6.53 23.67
CA ILE A 73 -18.27 5.08 23.52
C ILE A 73 -18.65 4.41 24.84
N GLU A 74 -18.04 4.80 25.97
CA GLU A 74 -18.38 4.29 27.29
C GLU A 74 -19.86 4.52 27.63
N GLN A 75 -20.38 5.73 27.39
CA GLN A 75 -21.79 6.04 27.57
C GLN A 75 -22.71 5.16 26.72
N ALA A 76 -22.35 4.91 25.45
CA ALA A 76 -23.12 4.03 24.57
C ALA A 76 -23.16 2.59 25.08
N VAL A 77 -22.01 2.07 25.53
CA VAL A 77 -21.90 0.73 26.13
C VAL A 77 -22.75 0.64 27.41
N GLU A 78 -22.63 1.59 28.32
CA GLU A 78 -23.37 1.61 29.60
C GLU A 78 -24.88 1.70 29.40
N ARG A 79 -25.34 2.47 28.42
CA ARG A 79 -26.76 2.65 28.10
C ARG A 79 -27.33 1.56 27.20
N GLY A 80 -26.51 0.63 26.72
CA GLY A 80 -26.92 -0.41 25.75
C GLY A 80 -27.35 0.16 24.40
N GLU A 81 -26.86 1.35 24.00
CA GLU A 81 -27.22 2.02 22.75
C GLU A 81 -26.71 1.23 21.54
N ARG A 82 -27.44 1.31 20.44
CA ARG A 82 -26.98 0.67 19.20
C ARG A 82 -25.85 1.49 18.55
N ILE A 83 -24.70 0.85 18.36
CA ILE A 83 -23.51 1.43 17.74
C ILE A 83 -23.37 0.88 16.32
N LEU A 84 -23.05 1.75 15.35
CA LEU A 84 -22.72 1.39 13.99
C LEU A 84 -21.26 1.72 13.69
N ILE A 85 -20.46 0.71 13.38
CA ILE A 85 -19.09 0.91 12.88
C ILE A 85 -19.17 1.12 11.38
N TYR A 86 -18.66 2.23 10.90
CA TYR A 86 -18.69 2.60 9.48
C TYR A 86 -17.27 2.68 8.91
N GLY A 87 -17.04 2.27 7.69
CA GLY A 87 -15.76 2.47 7.01
C GLY A 87 -15.88 2.35 5.50
N ASP A 88 -14.80 2.73 4.79
CA ASP A 88 -14.78 2.60 3.35
C ASP A 88 -14.59 1.14 2.90
N TYR A 89 -14.78 0.90 1.60
CA TYR A 89 -14.79 -0.45 0.98
C TYR A 89 -13.39 -0.96 0.60
N ASP A 90 -12.33 -0.20 0.80
CA ASP A 90 -10.96 -0.64 0.50
C ASP A 90 -10.34 -1.45 1.67
N VAL A 91 -9.05 -1.78 1.55
CA VAL A 91 -8.38 -2.63 2.55
C VAL A 91 -8.24 -1.89 3.88
N ASP A 92 -7.91 -0.59 3.86
CA ASP A 92 -7.73 0.18 5.09
C ASP A 92 -9.07 0.31 5.82
N GLY A 93 -10.13 0.78 5.14
CA GLY A 93 -11.46 0.90 5.72
C GLY A 93 -12.01 -0.43 6.22
N THR A 94 -11.91 -1.51 5.46
CA THR A 94 -12.43 -2.83 5.86
C THR A 94 -11.66 -3.46 7.03
N THR A 95 -10.34 -3.29 7.09
CA THR A 95 -9.54 -3.77 8.24
C THR A 95 -9.77 -2.92 9.48
N ALA A 96 -9.95 -1.61 9.34
CA ALA A 96 -10.30 -0.69 10.43
C ALA A 96 -11.67 -1.04 11.04
N VAL A 97 -12.67 -1.27 10.18
CA VAL A 97 -14.01 -1.71 10.63
C VAL A 97 -13.94 -3.06 11.32
N ALA A 98 -13.21 -4.04 10.74
CA ALA A 98 -13.06 -5.35 11.35
C ALA A 98 -12.39 -5.27 12.72
N LEU A 99 -11.37 -4.43 12.89
CA LEU A 99 -10.71 -4.19 14.16
C LEU A 99 -11.67 -3.59 15.18
N ALA A 100 -12.33 -2.47 14.85
CA ALA A 100 -13.20 -1.75 15.77
C ALA A 100 -14.44 -2.58 16.16
N TYR A 101 -15.01 -3.32 15.20
CA TYR A 101 -16.13 -4.22 15.47
C TYR A 101 -15.73 -5.36 16.41
N ASP A 102 -14.62 -6.07 16.10
CA ASP A 102 -14.16 -7.23 16.91
C ASP A 102 -13.70 -6.79 18.30
N PHE A 103 -13.11 -5.60 18.41
CA PHE A 103 -12.72 -4.98 19.68
C PHE A 103 -13.94 -4.62 20.53
N LEU A 104 -14.90 -3.84 19.99
CA LEU A 104 -16.05 -3.40 20.76
C LEU A 104 -17.04 -4.53 21.06
N LYS A 105 -17.07 -5.56 20.22
CA LYS A 105 -17.90 -6.75 20.43
C LYS A 105 -17.57 -7.50 21.71
N ASP A 106 -16.34 -7.41 22.21
CA ASP A 106 -15.94 -7.98 23.49
C ASP A 106 -16.60 -7.26 24.69
N PHE A 107 -17.10 -6.03 24.50
CA PHE A 107 -17.68 -5.18 25.55
C PHE A 107 -19.16 -4.84 25.32
N HIS A 108 -19.64 -4.96 24.07
CA HIS A 108 -20.97 -4.50 23.70
C HIS A 108 -21.62 -5.38 22.64
N ASN A 109 -22.84 -5.89 22.91
CA ASN A 109 -23.52 -6.79 21.99
C ASN A 109 -24.36 -6.08 20.94
N ASN A 110 -24.86 -4.86 21.22
CA ASN A 110 -25.73 -4.08 20.34
C ASN A 110 -24.91 -3.26 19.33
N ILE A 111 -24.12 -3.94 18.51
CA ILE A 111 -23.19 -3.35 17.56
C ILE A 111 -23.34 -4.01 16.18
N ASP A 112 -23.25 -3.22 15.14
CA ASP A 112 -23.26 -3.65 13.75
C ASP A 112 -22.22 -2.86 12.95
N TYR A 113 -22.01 -3.21 11.68
CA TYR A 113 -21.10 -2.47 10.79
C TYR A 113 -21.71 -2.25 9.41
N TYR A 114 -21.23 -1.20 8.76
CA TYR A 114 -21.69 -0.78 7.45
C TYR A 114 -20.50 -0.43 6.55
N ILE A 115 -20.52 -0.98 5.33
CA ILE A 115 -19.61 -0.63 4.25
C ILE A 115 -20.44 -0.14 3.08
N PRO A 116 -20.23 1.09 2.56
CA PRO A 116 -21.01 1.64 1.46
C PRO A 116 -20.80 0.85 0.17
N ASP A 117 -21.84 0.80 -0.65
CA ASP A 117 -21.73 0.22 -1.99
C ASP A 117 -21.05 1.23 -2.93
N ARG A 118 -19.91 0.83 -3.48
CA ARG A 118 -19.09 1.66 -4.36
C ARG A 118 -19.83 2.24 -5.56
N TYR A 119 -20.83 1.52 -6.07
CA TYR A 119 -21.52 1.87 -7.32
C TYR A 119 -22.76 2.73 -7.09
N THR A 120 -23.48 2.50 -6.01
CA THR A 120 -24.74 3.16 -5.69
C THR A 120 -24.59 4.29 -4.69
N GLU A 121 -23.60 4.22 -3.79
CA GLU A 121 -23.37 5.18 -2.71
C GLU A 121 -22.10 6.02 -2.93
N GLY A 122 -21.09 5.45 -3.60
CA GLY A 122 -19.82 6.12 -3.84
C GLY A 122 -18.80 5.90 -2.73
N TYR A 123 -17.87 6.84 -2.60
CA TYR A 123 -16.81 6.83 -1.58
C TYR A 123 -17.22 7.63 -0.35
N GLY A 124 -16.86 7.14 0.83
CA GLY A 124 -17.07 7.81 2.10
C GLY A 124 -18.52 7.69 2.62
N ILE A 125 -18.93 8.63 3.47
CA ILE A 125 -20.22 8.58 4.16
C ILE A 125 -21.36 8.98 3.22
N SER A 126 -22.40 8.14 3.12
CA SER A 126 -23.60 8.37 2.30
C SER A 126 -24.81 8.77 3.13
N PHE A 127 -25.74 9.54 2.55
CA PHE A 127 -27.05 9.80 3.18
C PHE A 127 -27.85 8.51 3.39
N GLN A 128 -27.74 7.55 2.47
CA GLN A 128 -28.40 6.25 2.54
C GLN A 128 -27.99 5.46 3.78
N SER A 129 -26.70 5.54 4.15
CA SER A 129 -26.18 4.88 5.36
C SER A 129 -26.72 5.52 6.65
N ILE A 130 -26.93 6.83 6.66
CA ILE A 130 -27.52 7.54 7.79
C ILE A 130 -29.02 7.21 7.91
N ASP A 131 -29.73 7.13 6.78
CA ASP A 131 -31.13 6.68 6.77
C ASP A 131 -31.26 5.23 7.27
N TYR A 132 -30.31 4.35 6.90
CA TYR A 132 -30.22 3.01 7.47
C TYR A 132 -30.00 3.06 8.99
N ALA A 133 -29.05 3.86 9.48
CA ALA A 133 -28.76 4.03 10.89
C ALA A 133 -30.00 4.52 11.67
N LYS A 134 -30.70 5.55 11.15
CA LYS A 134 -31.97 6.05 11.71
C LYS A 134 -33.04 4.97 11.79
N LYS A 135 -33.27 4.26 10.68
CA LYS A 135 -34.29 3.19 10.59
C LYS A 135 -34.03 2.04 11.56
N THR A 136 -32.76 1.75 11.83
CA THR A 136 -32.35 0.64 12.71
C THR A 136 -32.12 1.06 14.15
N GLY A 137 -32.35 2.33 14.49
CA GLY A 137 -32.27 2.84 15.87
C GLY A 137 -30.84 3.03 16.39
N VAL A 138 -29.88 3.22 15.50
CA VAL A 138 -28.50 3.57 15.86
C VAL A 138 -28.46 4.91 16.60
N LYS A 139 -27.65 5.01 17.65
CA LYS A 139 -27.42 6.22 18.42
C LYS A 139 -26.04 6.80 18.28
N LEU A 140 -25.08 5.97 17.90
CA LEU A 140 -23.69 6.36 17.68
C LEU A 140 -23.15 5.71 16.41
N ILE A 141 -22.60 6.53 15.51
CA ILE A 141 -21.79 6.06 14.36
C ILE A 141 -20.33 6.36 14.67
N ILE A 142 -19.46 5.37 14.49
CA ILE A 142 -18.01 5.52 14.54
C ILE A 142 -17.50 5.24 13.13
N SER A 143 -17.10 6.30 12.41
CA SER A 143 -16.50 6.14 11.08
C SER A 143 -14.99 5.96 11.17
N LEU A 144 -14.47 5.06 10.38
CA LEU A 144 -13.06 4.73 10.28
C LEU A 144 -12.59 4.88 8.84
N ASP A 145 -11.41 5.50 8.65
CA ASP A 145 -10.81 5.72 7.34
C ASP A 145 -11.69 6.56 6.37
N CYS A 146 -12.62 7.31 6.91
CA CYS A 146 -13.47 8.23 6.14
C CYS A 146 -14.21 9.17 7.08
N GLY A 147 -14.68 10.29 6.50
CA GLY A 147 -15.60 11.18 7.21
C GLY A 147 -15.08 12.59 7.44
N ILE A 148 -13.76 12.83 7.36
CA ILE A 148 -13.15 14.14 7.67
C ILE A 148 -13.66 15.30 6.78
N LYS A 149 -14.31 14.99 5.65
CA LYS A 149 -14.92 15.98 4.74
C LYS A 149 -16.43 15.76 4.54
N ALA A 150 -17.07 14.93 5.36
CA ALA A 150 -18.47 14.57 5.22
C ALA A 150 -19.41 15.55 5.97
N TYR A 151 -19.22 16.86 5.78
CA TYR A 151 -19.93 17.93 6.52
C TYR A 151 -21.44 17.75 6.49
N ARG A 152 -22.04 17.68 5.31
CA ARG A 152 -23.49 17.60 5.12
C ARG A 152 -24.10 16.33 5.68
N GLN A 153 -23.38 15.22 5.56
CA GLN A 153 -23.82 13.92 6.05
C GLN A 153 -23.79 13.87 7.57
N ILE A 154 -22.76 14.43 8.20
CA ILE A 154 -22.65 14.48 9.66
C ILE A 154 -23.69 15.44 10.26
N ASP A 155 -23.92 16.60 9.62
CA ASP A 155 -25.02 17.50 9.99
C ASP A 155 -26.36 16.76 9.97
N TYR A 156 -26.63 16.03 8.88
CA TYR A 156 -27.85 15.24 8.74
C TYR A 156 -27.97 14.13 9.80
N ALA A 157 -26.88 13.49 10.20
CA ALA A 157 -26.89 12.50 11.28
C ALA A 157 -27.26 13.16 12.62
N THR A 158 -26.64 14.31 12.93
CA THR A 158 -26.88 15.09 14.16
C THR A 158 -28.34 15.58 14.24
N GLU A 159 -28.91 16.11 13.15
CA GLU A 159 -30.32 16.51 13.04
C GLU A 159 -31.27 15.34 13.30
N ASN A 160 -30.85 14.11 13.04
CA ASN A 160 -31.64 12.90 13.31
C ASN A 160 -31.33 12.24 14.67
N GLY A 161 -30.60 12.93 15.56
CA GLY A 161 -30.28 12.47 16.93
C GLY A 161 -29.32 11.26 16.94
N ILE A 162 -28.37 11.21 15.98
CA ILE A 162 -27.31 10.22 15.88
C ILE A 162 -25.99 10.94 16.10
N ASP A 163 -25.29 10.59 17.18
CA ASP A 163 -23.94 11.10 17.44
C ASP A 163 -22.91 10.49 16.48
N PHE A 164 -21.89 11.28 16.15
CA PHE A 164 -20.88 10.87 15.19
C PHE A 164 -19.46 11.03 15.77
N ILE A 165 -18.65 9.99 15.68
CA ILE A 165 -17.21 10.00 15.94
C ILE A 165 -16.51 9.73 14.62
N VAL A 166 -15.62 10.63 14.19
CA VAL A 166 -14.79 10.48 13.00
C VAL A 166 -13.38 10.07 13.42
N VAL A 167 -12.92 8.92 12.93
CA VAL A 167 -11.55 8.41 13.12
C VAL A 167 -10.93 8.30 11.73
N ASP A 168 -10.22 9.33 11.29
CA ASP A 168 -9.76 9.46 9.91
C ASP A 168 -8.31 9.92 9.85
N HIS A 169 -7.61 9.62 8.77
CA HIS A 169 -6.23 10.03 8.54
C HIS A 169 -6.05 10.83 7.24
N HIS A 170 -7.14 11.10 6.55
CA HIS A 170 -7.12 11.94 5.36
C HIS A 170 -6.91 13.41 5.71
N ARG A 171 -6.41 14.20 4.75
CA ARG A 171 -6.21 15.64 4.96
C ARG A 171 -7.56 16.32 5.23
N PRO A 172 -7.71 17.04 6.37
CA PRO A 172 -8.90 17.84 6.65
C PRO A 172 -9.21 18.86 5.55
N GLY A 173 -10.48 19.26 5.44
CA GLY A 173 -10.89 20.39 4.63
C GLY A 173 -10.83 21.71 5.42
N ASP A 174 -11.35 22.78 4.80
CA ASP A 174 -11.30 24.14 5.37
C ASP A 174 -12.46 24.40 6.37
N GLN A 175 -13.44 23.51 6.43
CA GLN A 175 -14.62 23.66 7.31
C GLN A 175 -14.47 22.78 8.55
N GLN A 176 -15.06 23.23 9.65
CA GLN A 176 -15.16 22.44 10.88
C GLN A 176 -16.31 21.44 10.75
N LEU A 177 -16.09 20.19 11.19
CA LEU A 177 -17.12 19.16 11.28
C LEU A 177 -17.98 19.36 12.55
N SER A 178 -19.27 19.09 12.44
CA SER A 178 -20.22 19.05 13.57
C SER A 178 -20.28 17.68 14.27
N ALA A 179 -19.27 16.82 14.05
CA ALA A 179 -19.12 15.56 14.77
C ALA A 179 -18.83 15.81 16.26
N LEU A 180 -19.28 14.89 17.11
CA LEU A 180 -19.02 14.96 18.56
C LEU A 180 -17.52 14.87 18.86
N ALA A 181 -16.80 14.04 18.12
CA ALA A 181 -15.34 13.91 18.21
C ALA A 181 -14.72 13.68 16.82
N VAL A 182 -13.55 14.29 16.57
CA VAL A 182 -12.78 14.15 15.33
C VAL A 182 -11.36 13.76 15.69
N VAL A 183 -11.08 12.47 15.59
CA VAL A 183 -9.76 11.88 15.87
C VAL A 183 -8.99 11.76 14.57
N ASP A 184 -8.18 12.77 14.26
CA ASP A 184 -7.33 12.79 13.07
C ASP A 184 -6.02 13.53 13.39
N PRO A 185 -4.85 12.86 13.27
CA PRO A 185 -3.55 13.47 13.56
C PRO A 185 -3.16 14.56 12.57
N LYS A 186 -3.83 14.67 11.41
CA LYS A 186 -3.56 15.69 10.39
C LYS A 186 -4.30 16.99 10.61
N GLN A 187 -5.16 17.10 11.65
CA GLN A 187 -5.70 18.37 12.08
C GLN A 187 -4.58 19.34 12.50
N ASN A 188 -4.70 20.62 12.16
CA ASN A 188 -3.64 21.60 12.39
C ASN A 188 -3.29 21.75 13.88
N ASP A 189 -4.26 21.61 14.76
CA ASP A 189 -4.19 21.78 16.21
C ASP A 189 -4.05 20.44 16.97
N CYS A 190 -3.85 19.32 16.28
CA CYS A 190 -3.61 18.03 16.90
C CYS A 190 -2.15 17.92 17.37
N PRO A 191 -1.87 17.72 18.67
CA PRO A 191 -0.51 17.63 19.21
C PRO A 191 0.14 16.25 19.02
N TYR A 192 -0.55 15.31 18.36
CA TYR A 192 -0.05 13.95 18.19
C TYR A 192 1.28 13.92 17.42
N PRO A 193 2.33 13.25 17.93
CA PRO A 193 3.66 13.35 17.35
C PRO A 193 3.82 12.70 15.97
N TYR A 194 2.98 11.72 15.62
CA TYR A 194 3.08 10.96 14.38
C TYR A 194 1.80 11.06 13.53
N ARG A 195 1.91 11.70 12.37
CA ARG A 195 0.75 12.06 11.53
C ARG A 195 0.40 11.05 10.44
N GLU A 196 1.20 10.00 10.24
CA GLU A 196 1.10 9.09 9.10
C GLU A 196 0.52 7.71 9.48
N LEU A 197 -0.26 7.62 10.56
CA LEU A 197 -1.00 6.40 10.87
C LEU A 197 -2.01 6.10 9.74
N SER A 198 -2.22 4.81 9.43
CA SER A 198 -3.33 4.37 8.56
C SER A 198 -4.67 4.45 9.30
N GLY A 199 -5.79 4.36 8.58
CA GLY A 199 -7.12 4.35 9.19
C GLY A 199 -7.31 3.22 10.20
N CYS A 200 -6.84 2.00 9.88
CA CYS A 200 -6.83 0.89 10.84
C CYS A 200 -5.84 1.13 12.00
N GLY A 201 -4.71 1.80 11.74
CA GLY A 201 -3.77 2.25 12.78
C GLY A 201 -4.44 3.20 13.78
N LEU A 202 -5.27 4.12 13.32
CA LEU A 202 -6.07 4.99 14.19
C LEU A 202 -7.18 4.22 14.92
N GLY A 203 -7.83 3.25 14.27
CA GLY A 203 -8.73 2.29 14.93
C GLY A 203 -8.03 1.53 16.07
N PHE A 204 -6.77 1.14 15.86
CA PHE A 204 -5.95 0.53 16.91
C PHE A 204 -5.66 1.52 18.07
N LYS A 205 -5.40 2.80 17.78
CA LYS A 205 -5.21 3.83 18.82
C LYS A 205 -6.49 4.07 19.60
N LEU A 206 -7.67 4.03 18.96
CA LEU A 206 -8.97 4.09 19.63
C LEU A 206 -9.14 2.93 20.62
N ALA A 207 -8.83 1.70 20.18
CA ALA A 207 -8.85 0.53 21.05
C ALA A 207 -7.81 0.62 22.20
N GLN A 208 -6.61 1.15 21.91
CA GLN A 208 -5.58 1.38 22.93
C GLN A 208 -6.06 2.39 24.00
N ALA A 209 -6.68 3.51 23.59
CA ALA A 209 -7.24 4.50 24.51
C ALA A 209 -8.31 3.89 25.42
N PHE A 210 -9.23 3.08 24.86
CA PHE A 210 -10.26 2.41 25.62
C PHE A 210 -9.66 1.40 26.63
N TYR A 211 -8.68 0.59 26.22
CA TYR A 211 -7.98 -0.34 27.12
C TYR A 211 -7.26 0.39 28.25
N GLN A 212 -6.59 1.51 27.94
CA GLN A 212 -5.90 2.34 28.92
C GLN A 212 -6.91 2.95 29.92
N LYS A 213 -8.04 3.50 29.45
CA LYS A 213 -9.12 4.04 30.30
C LYS A 213 -9.72 2.98 31.22
N LYS A 214 -9.93 1.77 30.71
CA LYS A 214 -10.45 0.62 31.47
C LYS A 214 -9.38 -0.12 32.29
N ARG A 215 -8.11 0.30 32.21
CA ARG A 215 -6.96 -0.36 32.87
C ARG A 215 -6.83 -1.84 32.50
N LEU A 216 -7.10 -2.16 31.23
CA LEU A 216 -6.95 -3.52 30.69
C LEU A 216 -5.51 -3.74 30.23
N PRO A 217 -5.01 -4.99 30.24
CA PRO A 217 -3.66 -5.31 29.80
C PRO A 217 -3.50 -5.12 28.29
N PHE A 218 -2.38 -4.50 27.88
CA PHE A 218 -2.10 -4.17 26.46
C PHE A 218 -2.05 -5.42 25.56
N GLU A 219 -1.67 -6.57 26.10
CA GLU A 219 -1.55 -7.85 25.39
C GLU A 219 -2.87 -8.25 24.70
N GLY A 220 -4.01 -7.80 25.24
CA GLY A 220 -5.32 -8.00 24.62
C GLY A 220 -5.48 -7.33 23.26
N LEU A 221 -4.64 -6.33 22.93
CA LEU A 221 -4.64 -5.63 21.66
C LEU A 221 -3.75 -6.27 20.60
N GLU A 222 -2.78 -7.11 20.99
CA GLU A 222 -1.83 -7.72 20.04
C GLU A 222 -2.52 -8.55 18.97
N LYS A 223 -3.70 -9.11 19.28
CA LYS A 223 -4.51 -9.89 18.33
C LYS A 223 -4.95 -9.09 17.10
N PHE A 224 -4.95 -7.75 17.17
CA PHE A 224 -5.36 -6.87 16.07
C PHE A 224 -4.21 -6.39 15.18
N LEU A 225 -2.95 -6.65 15.57
CA LEU A 225 -1.78 -6.17 14.84
C LEU A 225 -1.66 -6.79 13.44
N ASP A 226 -2.27 -7.95 13.20
CA ASP A 226 -2.36 -8.57 11.88
C ASP A 226 -3.22 -7.74 10.90
N LEU A 227 -4.32 -7.12 11.37
CA LEU A 227 -5.12 -6.19 10.57
C LEU A 227 -4.38 -4.89 10.32
N VAL A 228 -3.74 -4.34 11.35
CA VAL A 228 -3.02 -3.06 11.25
C VAL A 228 -1.90 -3.16 10.23
N VAL A 229 -1.11 -4.25 10.19
CA VAL A 229 -0.05 -4.37 9.20
C VAL A 229 -0.56 -4.57 7.78
N VAL A 230 -1.71 -5.24 7.61
CA VAL A 230 -2.37 -5.37 6.30
C VAL A 230 -2.83 -4.00 5.79
N SER A 231 -3.41 -3.18 6.66
CA SER A 231 -3.78 -1.79 6.39
C SER A 231 -2.56 -0.95 5.98
N ILE A 232 -1.52 -0.88 6.83
CA ILE A 232 -0.28 -0.14 6.56
C ILE A 232 0.30 -0.48 5.17
N ALA A 233 0.31 -1.77 4.83
CA ALA A 233 0.83 -2.23 3.55
C ALA A 233 -0.07 -1.83 2.37
N ALA A 234 -1.38 -1.94 2.52
CA ALA A 234 -2.33 -1.74 1.42
C ALA A 234 -2.60 -0.27 1.13
N ASP A 235 -2.64 0.58 2.15
CA ASP A 235 -2.81 2.03 2.02
C ASP A 235 -1.49 2.75 1.68
N VAL A 236 -0.38 2.00 1.63
CA VAL A 236 0.94 2.52 1.21
C VAL A 236 1.44 3.66 2.10
N VAL A 237 1.03 3.70 3.38
CA VAL A 237 1.52 4.67 4.36
C VAL A 237 2.99 4.41 4.74
N PRO A 238 3.76 5.43 5.16
CA PRO A 238 5.16 5.28 5.49
C PRO A 238 5.40 4.27 6.63
N ILE A 239 6.31 3.31 6.43
CA ILE A 239 6.78 2.36 7.46
C ILE A 239 7.90 3.02 8.29
N THR A 240 7.55 4.13 8.93
CA THR A 240 8.39 4.92 9.84
C THR A 240 7.68 5.11 11.18
N GLY A 241 8.35 5.64 12.19
CA GLY A 241 7.74 5.95 13.49
C GLY A 241 6.87 4.81 14.05
N GLU A 242 5.64 5.13 14.46
CA GLU A 242 4.71 4.12 15.00
C GLU A 242 4.29 3.07 13.98
N ASN A 243 4.11 3.45 12.70
CA ASN A 243 3.80 2.46 11.66
C ASN A 243 4.87 1.38 11.54
N ARG A 244 6.16 1.72 11.76
CA ARG A 244 7.22 0.72 11.78
C ARG A 244 7.09 -0.23 12.98
N ILE A 245 6.77 0.28 14.16
CA ILE A 245 6.55 -0.55 15.36
C ILE A 245 5.37 -1.49 15.11
N LEU A 246 4.23 -0.95 14.69
CA LEU A 246 3.01 -1.70 14.40
C LEU A 246 3.24 -2.74 13.30
N ALA A 247 3.94 -2.37 12.22
CA ALA A 247 4.26 -3.28 11.13
C ALA A 247 5.22 -4.40 11.57
N TYR A 248 6.21 -4.11 12.40
CA TYR A 248 7.14 -5.12 12.90
C TYR A 248 6.41 -6.21 13.71
N TYR A 249 5.58 -5.80 14.67
CA TYR A 249 4.81 -6.75 15.49
C TYR A 249 3.64 -7.37 14.72
N GLY A 250 3.03 -6.61 13.82
CA GLY A 250 1.98 -7.12 12.93
C GLY A 250 2.49 -8.19 11.98
N MET A 251 3.67 -8.00 11.37
CA MET A 251 4.32 -9.03 10.56
C MET A 251 4.67 -10.27 11.37
N LYS A 252 5.13 -10.09 12.60
CA LYS A 252 5.39 -11.19 13.52
C LYS A 252 4.11 -11.97 13.83
N ARG A 253 3.03 -11.26 14.18
CA ARG A 253 1.72 -11.85 14.43
C ARG A 253 1.22 -12.61 13.19
N LEU A 254 1.28 -12.01 12.02
CA LEU A 254 0.82 -12.60 10.76
C LEU A 254 1.59 -13.89 10.40
N ASN A 255 2.91 -13.92 10.64
CA ASN A 255 3.75 -15.08 10.33
C ASN A 255 3.53 -16.26 11.30
N PHE A 256 2.98 -16.05 12.48
CA PHE A 256 2.81 -17.12 13.47
C PHE A 256 1.35 -17.44 13.79
N GLN A 257 0.54 -16.41 13.98
CA GLN A 257 -0.84 -16.55 14.46
C GLN A 257 -1.77 -15.51 13.82
N PRO A 258 -1.91 -15.50 12.47
CA PRO A 258 -2.90 -14.65 11.84
C PRO A 258 -4.31 -15.06 12.23
N ARG A 259 -5.27 -14.15 12.09
CA ARG A 259 -6.68 -14.49 12.16
C ARG A 259 -7.09 -15.46 11.06
N ALA A 260 -8.16 -16.23 11.28
CA ALA A 260 -8.65 -17.27 10.36
C ALA A 260 -8.89 -16.73 8.93
N GLY A 261 -9.47 -15.54 8.78
CA GLY A 261 -9.73 -14.93 7.48
C GLY A 261 -8.45 -14.64 6.69
N LEU A 262 -7.41 -14.09 7.32
CA LEU A 262 -6.12 -13.83 6.67
C LEU A 262 -5.37 -15.13 6.34
N GLU A 263 -5.41 -16.11 7.24
CA GLU A 263 -4.82 -17.43 6.98
C GLU A 263 -5.48 -18.13 5.79
N SER A 264 -6.79 -18.03 5.68
CA SER A 264 -7.53 -18.60 4.55
C SER A 264 -7.19 -17.89 3.22
N ILE A 265 -7.01 -16.56 3.22
CA ILE A 265 -6.52 -15.84 2.05
C ILE A 265 -5.11 -16.31 1.65
N LEU A 266 -4.22 -16.54 2.60
CA LEU A 266 -2.87 -17.07 2.36
C LEU A 266 -2.93 -18.47 1.75
N PHE A 267 -3.79 -19.34 2.26
CA PHE A 267 -4.02 -20.69 1.72
C PHE A 267 -4.39 -20.64 0.23
N TYR A 268 -5.37 -19.83 -0.15
CA TYR A 268 -5.76 -19.63 -1.56
C TYR A 268 -4.71 -18.86 -2.40
N SER A 269 -3.66 -18.38 -1.74
CA SER A 269 -2.49 -17.76 -2.39
C SER A 269 -1.30 -18.72 -2.50
N ASN A 270 -1.49 -20.02 -2.23
CA ASN A 270 -0.47 -21.06 -2.19
C ASN A 270 0.60 -20.82 -1.11
N VAL A 271 0.23 -20.23 0.02
CA VAL A 271 1.04 -20.11 1.22
C VAL A 271 0.40 -20.96 2.31
N PHE A 272 0.98 -22.11 2.58
CA PHE A 272 0.39 -23.12 3.47
C PHE A 272 1.06 -23.11 4.83
N ARG A 273 0.29 -23.47 5.87
CA ARG A 273 0.84 -23.68 7.21
C ARG A 273 1.75 -24.93 7.22
N LYS A 274 2.87 -24.85 7.90
CA LYS A 274 3.76 -26.00 8.18
C LYS A 274 3.16 -26.87 9.28
N GLY A 275 3.57 -28.15 9.34
CA GLY A 275 3.25 -29.01 10.48
C GLY A 275 3.89 -28.49 11.77
N GLU A 276 5.17 -28.05 11.69
CA GLU A 276 5.88 -27.42 12.80
C GLU A 276 6.41 -26.04 12.37
N PRO A 277 6.15 -24.97 13.17
CA PRO A 277 6.70 -23.65 12.93
C PRO A 277 8.23 -23.66 13.10
N ASP A 278 8.93 -22.84 12.31
CA ASP A 278 10.33 -22.51 12.60
C ASP A 278 10.44 -21.18 13.38
N ALA A 279 11.65 -20.67 13.57
CA ALA A 279 11.90 -19.43 14.31
C ALA A 279 11.42 -18.15 13.57
N ILE A 280 11.03 -18.26 12.30
CA ILE A 280 10.71 -17.13 11.41
C ILE A 280 9.22 -17.11 11.07
N THR A 281 8.63 -18.26 10.77
CA THR A 281 7.25 -18.36 10.31
C THR A 281 6.63 -19.74 10.57
N ALA A 282 5.31 -19.77 10.73
CA ALA A 282 4.51 -20.99 10.76
C ALA A 282 4.07 -21.45 9.35
N PHE A 283 4.49 -20.77 8.30
CA PHE A 283 4.09 -21.05 6.92
C PHE A 283 5.24 -21.61 6.08
N THR A 284 4.91 -22.15 4.93
CA THR A 284 5.88 -22.74 3.97
C THR A 284 6.97 -21.76 3.55
N ARG A 285 6.75 -20.46 3.71
CA ARG A 285 7.76 -19.40 3.59
C ARG A 285 7.40 -18.20 4.47
N GLU A 286 8.37 -17.35 4.75
CA GLU A 286 8.12 -16.07 5.43
C GLU A 286 7.20 -15.18 4.60
N ILE A 287 6.21 -14.58 5.26
CA ILE A 287 5.29 -13.61 4.67
C ILE A 287 5.92 -12.23 4.81
N SER A 288 5.98 -11.48 3.72
CA SER A 288 6.55 -10.14 3.64
C SER A 288 5.47 -9.08 3.45
N VAL A 289 5.82 -7.79 3.64
CA VAL A 289 4.94 -6.65 3.33
C VAL A 289 4.50 -6.69 1.85
N SER A 290 5.37 -7.11 0.94
CA SER A 290 5.01 -7.29 -0.47
C SER A 290 3.88 -8.32 -0.67
N ASP A 291 3.83 -9.37 0.15
CA ASP A 291 2.74 -10.34 0.09
C ASP A 291 1.41 -9.72 0.55
N LEU A 292 1.44 -8.81 1.52
CA LEU A 292 0.25 -8.06 1.92
C LEU A 292 -0.27 -7.21 0.76
N MET A 293 0.62 -6.50 0.07
CA MET A 293 0.27 -5.64 -1.07
C MET A 293 -0.22 -6.42 -2.30
N PHE A 294 0.34 -7.60 -2.58
CA PHE A 294 0.11 -8.31 -3.85
C PHE A 294 -0.71 -9.61 -3.74
N LEU A 295 -0.85 -10.17 -2.54
CA LEU A 295 -1.67 -11.38 -2.32
C LEU A 295 -2.92 -11.07 -1.49
N ILE A 296 -2.78 -10.41 -0.34
CA ILE A 296 -3.90 -10.15 0.58
C ILE A 296 -4.73 -8.96 0.10
N GLY A 297 -4.11 -7.79 -0.04
CA GLY A 297 -4.80 -6.55 -0.41
C GLY A 297 -5.65 -6.66 -1.68
N PRO A 298 -5.14 -7.22 -2.79
CA PRO A 298 -5.93 -7.36 -4.01
C PRO A 298 -7.17 -8.25 -3.87
N ARG A 299 -7.15 -9.24 -2.97
CA ARG A 299 -8.31 -10.10 -2.70
C ARG A 299 -9.38 -9.39 -1.88
N ILE A 300 -8.98 -8.69 -0.82
CA ILE A 300 -9.88 -7.86 -0.02
C ILE A 300 -10.51 -6.78 -0.92
N ASN A 301 -9.68 -6.04 -1.68
CA ASN A 301 -10.15 -5.02 -2.63
C ASN A 301 -11.06 -5.56 -3.73
N ALA A 302 -10.91 -6.83 -4.15
CA ALA A 302 -11.76 -7.42 -5.16
C ALA A 302 -13.22 -7.55 -4.68
N ALA A 303 -13.45 -7.81 -3.40
CA ALA A 303 -14.79 -7.83 -2.82
C ALA A 303 -15.52 -6.49 -3.02
N GLY A 304 -14.86 -5.36 -2.75
CA GLY A 304 -15.42 -4.01 -2.96
C GLY A 304 -15.49 -3.56 -4.43
N ARG A 305 -14.80 -4.26 -5.37
CA ARG A 305 -14.79 -3.91 -6.81
C ARG A 305 -15.78 -4.71 -7.64
N ILE A 306 -16.06 -5.95 -7.27
CA ILE A 306 -16.90 -6.89 -8.03
C ILE A 306 -18.23 -7.14 -7.30
N GLN A 307 -18.21 -7.11 -5.96
CA GLN A 307 -19.38 -7.33 -5.11
C GLN A 307 -19.47 -6.25 -4.00
N LYS A 308 -20.03 -6.61 -2.84
CA LYS A 308 -20.17 -5.73 -1.67
C LYS A 308 -18.96 -5.84 -0.75
N GLY A 309 -18.35 -4.71 -0.39
CA GLY A 309 -17.22 -4.62 0.53
C GLY A 309 -17.48 -5.25 1.91
N LYS A 310 -18.75 -5.34 2.33
CA LYS A 310 -19.17 -6.02 3.56
C LYS A 310 -18.60 -7.43 3.69
N LYS A 311 -18.53 -8.22 2.58
CA LYS A 311 -17.99 -9.58 2.59
C LYS A 311 -16.52 -9.67 3.03
N ALA A 312 -15.75 -8.61 2.78
CA ALA A 312 -14.37 -8.55 3.28
C ALA A 312 -14.34 -8.45 4.80
N VAL A 313 -15.19 -7.60 5.39
CA VAL A 313 -15.32 -7.50 6.84
C VAL A 313 -15.85 -8.82 7.43
N ASP A 314 -16.90 -9.42 6.82
CA ASP A 314 -17.45 -10.72 7.24
C ASP A 314 -16.33 -11.77 7.37
N LEU A 315 -15.45 -11.86 6.36
CA LEU A 315 -14.28 -12.76 6.40
C LEU A 315 -13.30 -12.43 7.51
N LEU A 316 -12.98 -11.14 7.70
CA LEU A 316 -11.96 -10.70 8.66
C LEU A 316 -12.41 -10.86 10.12
N VAL A 317 -13.72 -10.83 10.40
CA VAL A 317 -14.25 -11.01 11.76
C VAL A 317 -14.72 -12.43 12.04
N CYS A 318 -14.80 -13.29 11.02
CA CYS A 318 -15.23 -14.68 11.16
C CYS A 318 -14.25 -15.48 12.00
N LYS A 319 -14.79 -16.25 12.97
CA LYS A 319 -14.00 -17.13 13.87
C LYS A 319 -14.18 -18.61 13.53
N GLU A 320 -15.23 -18.95 12.79
CA GLU A 320 -15.57 -20.32 12.42
C GLU A 320 -14.83 -20.75 11.14
N MET A 321 -13.98 -21.75 11.22
CA MET A 321 -13.13 -22.19 10.11
C MET A 321 -13.91 -22.60 8.85
N GLY A 322 -15.07 -23.23 9.01
CA GLY A 322 -15.93 -23.65 7.89
C GLY A 322 -16.47 -22.47 7.11
N GLU A 323 -17.06 -21.48 7.81
CA GLU A 323 -17.58 -20.25 7.22
C GLU A 323 -16.47 -19.40 6.60
N THR A 324 -15.32 -19.31 7.28
CA THR A 324 -14.13 -18.61 6.76
C THR A 324 -13.68 -19.19 5.41
N HIS A 325 -13.75 -20.51 5.25
CA HIS A 325 -13.38 -21.18 4.00
C HIS A 325 -14.32 -20.78 2.85
N GLU A 326 -15.64 -20.79 3.07
CA GLU A 326 -16.64 -20.40 2.06
C GLU A 326 -16.50 -18.93 1.65
N LEU A 327 -16.33 -18.02 2.62
CA LEU A 327 -16.10 -16.60 2.36
C LEU A 327 -14.81 -16.37 1.55
N SER A 328 -13.76 -17.12 1.85
CA SER A 328 -12.47 -17.00 1.14
C SER A 328 -12.53 -17.53 -0.28
N ILE A 329 -13.28 -18.59 -0.56
CA ILE A 329 -13.54 -19.08 -1.93
C ILE A 329 -14.16 -17.94 -2.74
N ASN A 330 -15.21 -17.33 -2.23
CA ASN A 330 -15.92 -16.25 -2.92
C ASN A 330 -15.00 -15.04 -3.21
N ILE A 331 -14.20 -14.62 -2.22
CA ILE A 331 -13.24 -13.52 -2.39
C ILE A 331 -12.15 -13.88 -3.41
N ASN A 332 -11.68 -15.13 -3.44
CA ASN A 332 -10.68 -15.57 -4.40
C ASN A 332 -11.24 -15.65 -5.82
N GLU A 333 -12.50 -16.06 -5.98
CA GLU A 333 -13.21 -16.03 -7.27
C GLU A 333 -13.35 -14.61 -7.80
N ASN A 334 -13.78 -13.66 -6.96
CA ASN A 334 -13.85 -12.24 -7.31
C ASN A 334 -12.48 -11.67 -7.74
N ASN A 335 -11.41 -12.07 -7.05
CA ASN A 335 -10.06 -11.65 -7.43
C ASN A 335 -9.62 -12.29 -8.77
N THR A 336 -10.04 -13.52 -9.05
CA THR A 336 -9.76 -14.20 -10.32
C THR A 336 -10.48 -13.50 -11.46
N GLU A 337 -11.77 -13.19 -11.29
CA GLU A 337 -12.57 -12.43 -12.26
C GLU A 337 -11.96 -11.04 -12.51
N ARG A 338 -11.63 -10.30 -11.44
CA ARG A 338 -10.95 -9.01 -11.55
C ARG A 338 -9.64 -9.13 -12.35
N ARG A 339 -8.83 -10.19 -12.12
CA ARG A 339 -7.56 -10.41 -12.85
C ARG A 339 -7.80 -10.74 -14.32
N SER A 340 -8.84 -11.48 -14.65
CA SER A 340 -9.22 -11.75 -16.04
C SER A 340 -9.60 -10.46 -16.76
N LEU A 341 -10.53 -9.69 -16.17
CA LEU A 341 -10.95 -8.39 -16.70
C LEU A 341 -9.78 -7.44 -16.91
N ASP A 342 -8.90 -7.32 -15.91
CA ASP A 342 -7.69 -6.49 -15.97
C ASP A 342 -6.75 -6.91 -17.11
N THR A 343 -6.52 -8.21 -17.28
CA THR A 343 -5.66 -8.75 -18.34
C THR A 343 -6.24 -8.51 -19.72
N ASP A 344 -7.54 -8.77 -19.90
CA ASP A 344 -8.23 -8.62 -21.18
C ASP A 344 -8.32 -7.15 -21.60
N ILE A 345 -8.71 -6.26 -20.69
CA ILE A 345 -8.77 -4.82 -20.96
C ILE A 345 -7.38 -4.25 -21.23
N THR A 346 -6.35 -4.67 -20.47
CA THR A 346 -4.96 -4.24 -20.72
C THR A 346 -4.50 -4.66 -22.13
N ARG A 347 -4.81 -5.88 -22.58
CA ARG A 347 -4.49 -6.35 -23.92
C ARG A 347 -5.17 -5.50 -24.98
N GLN A 348 -6.49 -5.25 -24.85
CA GLN A 348 -7.25 -4.41 -25.79
C GLN A 348 -6.69 -2.98 -25.84
N ALA A 349 -6.37 -2.39 -24.68
CA ALA A 349 -5.81 -1.05 -24.58
C ALA A 349 -4.42 -0.96 -25.27
N LEU A 350 -3.56 -1.97 -25.07
CA LEU A 350 -2.26 -2.05 -25.75
C LEU A 350 -2.42 -2.21 -27.27
N GLU A 351 -3.39 -2.99 -27.73
CA GLU A 351 -3.73 -3.14 -29.14
C GLU A 351 -4.22 -1.82 -29.75
N GLN A 352 -5.08 -1.05 -29.07
CA GLN A 352 -5.49 0.27 -29.52
C GLN A 352 -4.29 1.21 -29.71
N ILE A 353 -3.38 1.28 -28.71
CA ILE A 353 -2.16 2.10 -28.83
C ILE A 353 -1.27 1.60 -29.97
N SER A 354 -1.11 0.28 -30.11
CA SER A 354 -0.21 -0.30 -31.12
C SER A 354 -0.68 -0.07 -32.55
N ASN A 355 -1.96 0.10 -32.79
CA ASN A 355 -2.56 0.29 -34.10
C ASN A 355 -2.64 1.76 -34.51
N ASP A 356 -2.36 2.70 -33.61
CA ASP A 356 -2.39 4.15 -33.85
C ASP A 356 -0.98 4.75 -33.68
N THR A 357 -0.41 5.23 -34.79
CA THR A 357 0.95 5.82 -34.81
C THR A 357 1.01 7.13 -34.02
N GLY A 358 -0.07 7.92 -34.01
CA GLY A 358 -0.16 9.16 -33.24
C GLY A 358 -0.18 8.86 -31.75
N MET A 359 -0.97 7.88 -31.32
CA MET A 359 -0.98 7.44 -29.92
C MET A 359 0.34 6.87 -29.47
N LYS A 360 1.09 6.15 -30.31
CA LYS A 360 2.42 5.66 -29.95
C LYS A 360 3.40 6.78 -29.63
N ALA A 361 3.36 7.86 -30.38
CA ALA A 361 4.29 8.99 -30.28
C ALA A 361 3.88 10.01 -29.22
N ALA A 362 2.61 10.02 -28.78
CA ALA A 362 2.07 11.01 -27.86
C ALA A 362 2.74 10.93 -26.47
N LYS A 363 2.83 12.08 -25.79
CA LYS A 363 3.34 12.20 -24.41
C LYS A 363 2.32 11.82 -23.33
N ALA A 364 1.06 11.56 -23.72
CA ALA A 364 -0.02 11.10 -22.85
C ALA A 364 -0.81 9.97 -23.52
N THR A 365 -1.53 9.19 -22.70
CA THR A 365 -2.47 8.17 -23.17
C THR A 365 -3.87 8.49 -22.69
N VAL A 366 -4.85 8.57 -23.60
CA VAL A 366 -6.28 8.67 -23.26
C VAL A 366 -7.05 7.67 -24.09
N LEU A 367 -7.55 6.62 -23.46
CA LEU A 367 -8.30 5.54 -24.11
C LEU A 367 -9.73 5.49 -23.60
N TYR A 368 -10.64 5.08 -24.46
CA TYR A 368 -12.05 4.90 -24.14
C TYR A 368 -12.59 3.66 -24.83
N ASP A 369 -13.33 2.89 -24.03
CA ASP A 369 -14.20 1.83 -24.54
C ASP A 369 -15.42 1.70 -23.60
N PRO A 370 -16.66 1.74 -24.11
CA PRO A 370 -17.86 1.70 -23.26
C PRO A 370 -18.05 0.35 -22.55
N THR A 371 -17.39 -0.70 -23.00
CA THR A 371 -17.52 -2.05 -22.46
C THR A 371 -16.55 -2.36 -21.31
N TRP A 372 -15.56 -1.51 -21.07
CA TRP A 372 -14.57 -1.75 -20.02
C TRP A 372 -15.17 -1.60 -18.62
N HIS A 373 -14.83 -2.53 -17.76
CA HIS A 373 -15.38 -2.57 -16.41
C HIS A 373 -14.79 -1.45 -15.52
N LYS A 374 -15.65 -0.54 -15.03
CA LYS A 374 -15.27 0.63 -14.19
C LYS A 374 -14.37 0.27 -13.00
N GLY A 375 -14.58 -0.90 -12.36
CA GLY A 375 -13.83 -1.35 -11.19
C GLY A 375 -12.35 -1.64 -11.44
N VAL A 376 -11.91 -1.82 -12.71
CA VAL A 376 -10.53 -2.21 -13.04
C VAL A 376 -9.77 -1.20 -13.91
N ILE A 377 -10.43 -0.19 -14.51
CA ILE A 377 -9.77 0.78 -15.40
C ILE A 377 -8.57 1.49 -14.75
N GLY A 378 -8.60 1.74 -13.44
CA GLY A 378 -7.47 2.32 -12.72
C GLY A 378 -6.26 1.37 -12.60
N ILE A 379 -6.49 0.06 -12.57
CA ILE A 379 -5.42 -0.96 -12.59
C ILE A 379 -4.82 -1.01 -14.00
N VAL A 380 -5.67 -1.00 -15.03
CA VAL A 380 -5.25 -0.96 -16.43
C VAL A 380 -4.40 0.28 -16.70
N ALA A 381 -4.81 1.47 -16.24
CA ALA A 381 -4.02 2.69 -16.37
C ALA A 381 -2.59 2.52 -15.78
N SER A 382 -2.48 1.93 -14.60
CA SER A 382 -1.18 1.64 -13.98
C SER A 382 -0.32 0.67 -14.80
N ARG A 383 -0.92 -0.39 -15.37
CA ARG A 383 -0.21 -1.36 -16.22
C ARG A 383 0.26 -0.77 -17.54
N LEU A 384 -0.51 0.13 -18.13
CA LEU A 384 -0.09 0.81 -19.36
C LEU A 384 1.14 1.69 -19.14
N ILE A 385 1.26 2.33 -17.97
CA ILE A 385 2.46 3.10 -17.59
C ILE A 385 3.72 2.21 -17.55
N GLU A 386 3.61 0.95 -17.17
CA GLU A 386 4.75 0.02 -17.20
C GLU A 386 5.30 -0.20 -18.63
N THR A 387 4.45 -0.06 -19.66
CA THR A 387 4.82 -0.23 -21.07
C THR A 387 5.11 1.09 -21.77
N TYR A 388 4.26 2.09 -21.55
CA TYR A 388 4.35 3.44 -22.10
C TYR A 388 4.46 4.44 -20.96
N TYR A 389 5.65 4.69 -20.46
CA TYR A 389 5.89 5.50 -19.26
C TYR A 389 5.50 6.97 -19.47
N ARG A 390 4.20 7.25 -19.31
CA ARG A 390 3.59 8.56 -19.51
C ARG A 390 2.22 8.65 -18.80
N PRO A 391 1.72 9.86 -18.49
CA PRO A 391 0.39 10.04 -17.89
C PRO A 391 -0.69 9.34 -18.71
N THR A 392 -1.56 8.58 -18.04
CA THR A 392 -2.52 7.69 -18.69
C THR A 392 -3.90 7.85 -18.08
N VAL A 393 -4.91 8.09 -18.91
CA VAL A 393 -6.33 8.14 -18.56
C VAL A 393 -7.06 7.01 -19.29
N ILE A 394 -7.79 6.19 -18.55
CA ILE A 394 -8.66 5.15 -19.09
C ILE A 394 -10.09 5.49 -18.75
N LEU A 395 -10.95 5.50 -19.77
CA LEU A 395 -12.33 5.93 -19.73
C LEU A 395 -13.27 4.79 -20.12
N THR A 396 -14.43 4.74 -19.48
CA THR A 396 -15.52 3.80 -19.80
C THR A 396 -16.87 4.46 -19.55
N GLU A 397 -17.96 3.81 -19.92
CA GLU A 397 -19.31 4.29 -19.67
C GLU A 397 -19.87 3.74 -18.35
N SER A 398 -20.52 4.60 -17.57
CA SER A 398 -21.23 4.21 -16.33
C SER A 398 -22.35 5.21 -16.03
N ASN A 399 -23.58 4.71 -15.87
CA ASN A 399 -24.76 5.52 -15.51
C ASN A 399 -25.02 6.73 -16.45
N GLY A 400 -24.81 6.54 -17.75
CA GLY A 400 -25.02 7.60 -18.76
C GLY A 400 -23.92 8.67 -18.82
N LEU A 401 -22.87 8.55 -18.03
CA LEU A 401 -21.68 9.39 -18.08
C LEU A 401 -20.46 8.55 -18.48
N ILE A 402 -19.48 9.21 -19.06
CA ILE A 402 -18.15 8.64 -19.20
C ILE A 402 -17.41 8.84 -17.88
N THR A 403 -16.92 7.75 -17.29
CA THR A 403 -16.13 7.76 -16.07
C THR A 403 -14.71 7.32 -16.35
N GLY A 404 -13.74 7.87 -15.67
CA GLY A 404 -12.33 7.60 -15.91
C GLY A 404 -11.47 7.47 -14.68
N SER A 405 -10.34 6.83 -14.88
CA SER A 405 -9.26 6.79 -13.90
C SER A 405 -7.94 7.18 -14.55
N ALA A 406 -7.27 8.14 -13.95
CA ALA A 406 -5.98 8.63 -14.36
C ALA A 406 -4.87 8.11 -13.45
N ARG A 407 -3.71 7.87 -14.05
CA ARG A 407 -2.46 7.55 -13.34
C ARG A 407 -1.32 8.37 -13.93
N SER A 408 -0.35 8.71 -13.10
CA SER A 408 0.78 9.53 -13.48
C SER A 408 2.11 8.80 -13.44
N VAL A 409 3.12 9.42 -14.03
CA VAL A 409 4.53 9.07 -13.89
C VAL A 409 5.18 9.91 -12.77
N LYS A 410 6.40 9.54 -12.36
CA LYS A 410 7.14 10.28 -11.34
C LYS A 410 7.26 11.77 -11.73
N ASP A 411 7.09 12.63 -10.74
CA ASP A 411 7.21 14.10 -10.80
C ASP A 411 6.12 14.83 -11.58
N PHE A 412 5.31 14.18 -12.41
CA PHE A 412 4.19 14.80 -13.10
C PHE A 412 2.92 14.81 -12.24
N ASP A 413 2.20 15.95 -12.20
CA ASP A 413 0.95 16.10 -11.46
C ASP A 413 -0.25 15.92 -12.41
N VAL A 414 -0.85 14.70 -12.40
CA VAL A 414 -2.01 14.40 -13.24
C VAL A 414 -3.29 15.08 -12.75
N TYR A 415 -3.39 15.41 -11.47
CA TYR A 415 -4.53 16.14 -10.94
C TYR A 415 -4.62 17.53 -11.54
N ASN A 416 -3.51 18.28 -11.55
CA ASN A 416 -3.45 19.62 -12.16
C ASN A 416 -3.74 19.57 -13.66
N ALA A 417 -3.30 18.51 -14.36
CA ALA A 417 -3.62 18.35 -15.79
C ALA A 417 -5.12 18.08 -16.03
N ILE A 418 -5.80 17.38 -15.13
CA ILE A 418 -7.24 17.16 -15.17
C ILE A 418 -7.99 18.44 -14.78
N ASP A 419 -7.55 19.16 -13.75
CA ASP A 419 -8.12 20.43 -13.31
C ASP A 419 -8.12 21.49 -14.45
N ALA A 420 -7.04 21.53 -15.25
CA ALA A 420 -6.98 22.36 -16.45
C ALA A 420 -8.05 22.00 -17.51
N CYS A 421 -8.68 20.83 -17.39
CA CYS A 421 -9.79 20.39 -18.24
C CYS A 421 -11.16 20.45 -17.53
N SER A 422 -11.26 21.10 -16.37
CA SER A 422 -12.45 21.13 -15.51
C SER A 422 -13.73 21.61 -16.21
N ASP A 423 -13.61 22.52 -17.18
CA ASP A 423 -14.71 23.00 -18.02
C ASP A 423 -15.42 21.92 -18.87
N LEU A 424 -14.79 20.75 -19.04
CA LEU A 424 -15.31 19.61 -19.79
C LEU A 424 -15.79 18.47 -18.87
N LEU A 425 -15.62 18.62 -17.56
CA LEU A 425 -15.88 17.57 -16.58
C LEU A 425 -17.13 17.86 -15.75
N GLU A 426 -17.84 16.80 -15.36
CA GLU A 426 -18.93 16.88 -14.38
C GLU A 426 -18.39 16.79 -12.94
N HIS A 427 -17.46 15.84 -12.71
CA HIS A 427 -16.80 15.64 -11.43
C HIS A 427 -15.36 15.16 -11.65
N PHE A 428 -14.47 15.58 -10.80
CA PHE A 428 -13.12 15.01 -10.70
C PHE A 428 -12.57 15.16 -9.28
N GLY A 429 -11.59 14.31 -8.95
CA GLY A 429 -10.93 14.34 -7.65
C GLY A 429 -9.75 13.38 -7.62
N GLY A 430 -8.82 13.62 -6.71
CA GLY A 430 -7.64 12.78 -6.58
C GLY A 430 -6.43 13.54 -6.06
N HIS A 431 -5.27 13.05 -6.41
CA HIS A 431 -3.96 13.56 -5.99
C HIS A 431 -2.96 13.52 -7.16
N LYS A 432 -1.76 14.03 -6.93
CA LYS A 432 -0.67 14.13 -7.92
C LYS A 432 -0.50 12.90 -8.83
N TYR A 433 -0.62 11.69 -8.29
CA TYR A 433 -0.32 10.45 -9.03
C TYR A 433 -1.53 9.64 -9.47
N ALA A 434 -2.71 9.95 -8.97
CA ALA A 434 -3.94 9.24 -9.29
C ALA A 434 -5.16 10.13 -9.14
N ALA A 435 -6.05 10.12 -10.14
CA ALA A 435 -7.30 10.86 -10.08
C ALA A 435 -8.45 10.08 -10.74
N GLY A 436 -9.66 10.38 -10.29
CA GLY A 436 -10.90 9.95 -10.91
C GLY A 436 -11.60 11.13 -11.58
N LEU A 437 -12.37 10.87 -12.64
CA LEU A 437 -13.11 11.91 -13.35
C LEU A 437 -14.38 11.35 -13.97
N SER A 438 -15.33 12.26 -14.26
CA SER A 438 -16.50 11.95 -15.07
C SER A 438 -16.83 13.13 -16.00
N LEU A 439 -17.35 12.81 -17.18
CA LEU A 439 -17.72 13.78 -18.20
C LEU A 439 -18.90 13.29 -19.01
N ARG A 440 -19.56 14.21 -19.71
CA ARG A 440 -20.64 13.87 -20.67
C ARG A 440 -20.05 13.24 -21.93
N PRO A 441 -20.78 12.31 -22.59
CA PRO A 441 -20.31 11.66 -23.81
C PRO A 441 -19.89 12.65 -24.93
N GLU A 442 -20.62 13.75 -25.10
CA GLU A 442 -20.33 14.79 -26.07
C GLU A 442 -18.97 15.47 -25.85
N ASN A 443 -18.46 15.52 -24.62
CA ASN A 443 -17.19 16.14 -24.26
C ASN A 443 -15.98 15.23 -24.47
N LEU A 444 -16.15 13.93 -24.77
CA LEU A 444 -15.06 12.95 -24.87
C LEU A 444 -13.94 13.39 -25.82
N LYS A 445 -14.30 13.83 -27.01
CA LYS A 445 -13.33 14.23 -28.04
C LYS A 445 -12.56 15.48 -27.61
N ALA A 446 -13.25 16.47 -27.08
CA ALA A 446 -12.67 17.72 -26.61
C ALA A 446 -11.74 17.49 -25.41
N PHE A 447 -12.18 16.67 -24.45
CA PHE A 447 -11.37 16.28 -23.28
C PHE A 447 -10.08 15.57 -23.71
N ARG A 448 -10.16 14.58 -24.61
CA ARG A 448 -8.98 13.86 -25.09
C ARG A 448 -7.95 14.80 -25.72
N GLN A 449 -8.40 15.72 -26.57
CA GLN A 449 -7.51 16.70 -27.24
C GLN A 449 -6.89 17.66 -26.24
N LYS A 450 -7.71 18.21 -25.33
CA LYS A 450 -7.26 19.20 -24.34
C LYS A 450 -6.29 18.57 -23.33
N PHE A 451 -6.59 17.38 -22.80
CA PHE A 451 -5.71 16.70 -21.86
C PHE A 451 -4.35 16.37 -22.48
N VAL A 452 -4.33 15.83 -23.70
CA VAL A 452 -3.05 15.53 -24.39
C VAL A 452 -2.25 16.81 -24.59
N HIS A 453 -2.88 17.90 -25.02
CA HIS A 453 -2.23 19.20 -25.22
C HIS A 453 -1.65 19.76 -23.90
N VAL A 454 -2.43 19.74 -22.81
CA VAL A 454 -1.96 20.18 -21.48
C VAL A 454 -0.75 19.37 -21.03
N VAL A 455 -0.76 18.04 -21.22
CA VAL A 455 0.39 17.20 -20.87
C VAL A 455 1.59 17.53 -21.75
N GLU A 456 1.41 17.70 -23.07
CA GLU A 456 2.51 18.05 -24.00
C GLU A 456 3.21 19.36 -23.65
N GLU A 457 2.46 20.35 -23.15
CA GLU A 457 3.00 21.65 -22.74
C GLU A 457 3.68 21.62 -21.36
N THR A 458 3.27 20.70 -20.48
CA THR A 458 3.71 20.73 -19.06
C THR A 458 4.69 19.64 -18.69
N ILE A 459 4.73 18.51 -19.44
CA ILE A 459 5.64 17.40 -19.15
C ILE A 459 7.02 17.61 -19.77
N THR A 460 8.06 17.40 -18.99
CA THR A 460 9.44 17.41 -19.51
C THR A 460 9.85 16.01 -19.99
N ASP A 461 10.82 15.94 -20.91
CA ASP A 461 11.33 14.66 -21.43
C ASP A 461 11.96 13.80 -20.33
N ASP A 462 12.51 14.44 -19.30
CA ASP A 462 13.06 13.75 -18.12
C ASP A 462 12.00 12.98 -17.32
N MET A 463 10.77 13.50 -17.26
CA MET A 463 9.64 12.85 -16.60
C MET A 463 9.12 11.62 -17.37
N LEU A 464 9.46 11.51 -18.66
CA LEU A 464 9.10 10.38 -19.52
C LEU A 464 10.12 9.22 -19.47
N VAL A 465 11.19 9.37 -18.68
CA VAL A 465 12.21 8.34 -18.48
C VAL A 465 12.07 7.74 -17.09
N PRO A 466 11.71 6.44 -16.97
CA PRO A 466 11.61 5.81 -15.65
C PRO A 466 12.96 5.83 -14.93
N GLN A 467 12.92 6.06 -13.62
CA GLN A 467 14.10 6.18 -12.78
C GLN A 467 14.22 4.97 -11.85
N ILE A 468 15.45 4.55 -11.58
CA ILE A 468 15.78 3.64 -10.48
C ILE A 468 16.62 4.44 -9.48
N GLU A 469 16.08 4.63 -8.29
CA GLU A 469 16.83 5.21 -7.18
C GLU A 469 17.81 4.18 -6.65
N VAL A 470 19.09 4.53 -6.66
CA VAL A 470 20.19 3.69 -6.18
C VAL A 470 20.68 4.27 -4.85
N HIS A 471 20.67 3.48 -3.80
CA HIS A 471 20.99 3.94 -2.45
C HIS A 471 22.49 3.94 -2.15
N ALA A 472 23.22 3.01 -2.75
CA ALA A 472 24.69 2.97 -2.63
C ALA A 472 25.35 2.16 -3.74
N GLU A 473 26.61 2.49 -4.04
CA GLU A 473 27.52 1.65 -4.81
C GLU A 473 28.28 0.71 -3.86
N ILE A 474 28.28 -0.59 -4.13
CA ILE A 474 28.97 -1.58 -3.30
C ILE A 474 29.71 -2.62 -4.13
N LEU A 475 30.69 -3.24 -3.52
CA LEU A 475 31.39 -4.38 -4.09
C LEU A 475 30.67 -5.68 -3.74
N LEU A 476 30.64 -6.62 -4.68
CA LEU A 476 29.92 -7.90 -4.48
C LEU A 476 30.46 -8.73 -3.29
N ASN A 477 31.76 -8.60 -2.98
CA ASN A 477 32.38 -9.30 -1.86
C ASN A 477 31.98 -8.76 -0.48
N GLN A 478 31.42 -7.54 -0.39
CA GLN A 478 30.88 -6.98 0.86
C GLN A 478 29.57 -7.65 1.30
N ILE A 479 28.80 -8.17 0.34
CA ILE A 479 27.41 -8.62 0.57
C ILE A 479 27.30 -9.82 1.52
N PRO A 480 28.09 -10.91 1.38
CA PRO A 480 27.94 -12.07 2.24
C PRO A 480 28.23 -11.80 3.72
N GLY A 481 27.65 -12.60 4.58
CA GLY A 481 27.96 -12.61 5.99
C GLY A 481 27.31 -11.50 6.81
N LYS A 482 28.11 -10.66 7.49
CA LYS A 482 27.60 -9.67 8.44
C LYS A 482 26.79 -8.57 7.79
N PHE A 483 27.20 -8.09 6.61
CA PHE A 483 26.49 -7.05 5.88
C PHE A 483 25.03 -7.45 5.66
N PHE A 484 24.80 -8.63 5.07
CA PHE A 484 23.44 -9.09 4.78
C PHE A 484 22.63 -9.37 6.06
N ARG A 485 23.24 -9.93 7.11
CA ARG A 485 22.53 -10.13 8.39
C ARG A 485 22.04 -8.83 9.02
N VAL A 486 22.82 -7.75 8.89
CA VAL A 486 22.39 -6.43 9.38
C VAL A 486 21.34 -5.83 8.43
N LEU A 487 21.54 -5.94 7.11
CA LEU A 487 20.57 -5.44 6.11
C LEU A 487 19.18 -6.06 6.32
N LYS A 488 19.07 -7.34 6.66
CA LYS A 488 17.78 -7.98 6.99
C LYS A 488 17.06 -7.30 8.17
N GLN A 489 17.78 -6.72 9.13
CA GLN A 489 17.16 -6.05 10.28
C GLN A 489 16.55 -4.68 9.93
N PHE A 490 16.77 -4.17 8.71
CA PHE A 490 16.06 -3.00 8.22
C PHE A 490 14.58 -3.29 7.93
N ALA A 491 14.20 -4.55 7.72
CA ALA A 491 12.80 -4.93 7.54
C ALA A 491 11.92 -4.55 8.77
N PRO A 492 10.61 -4.35 8.61
CA PRO A 492 9.84 -4.48 7.36
C PRO A 492 10.09 -3.32 6.39
N PHE A 493 10.18 -3.63 5.10
CA PHE A 493 10.38 -2.65 4.04
C PHE A 493 9.04 -2.18 3.46
N GLY A 494 8.98 -0.91 3.05
CA GLY A 494 7.83 -0.28 2.41
C GLY A 494 8.07 1.22 2.20
N PRO A 495 7.03 2.03 1.97
CA PRO A 495 7.18 3.47 1.84
C PRO A 495 7.90 4.06 3.07
N GLY A 496 8.76 5.05 2.86
CA GLY A 496 9.60 5.64 3.92
C GLY A 496 10.75 4.75 4.44
N ASN A 497 10.71 3.44 4.17
CA ASN A 497 11.78 2.48 4.44
C ASN A 497 11.93 1.49 3.26
N PRO A 498 12.36 1.96 2.07
CA PRO A 498 12.46 1.11 0.89
C PRO A 498 13.52 0.01 1.06
N ASN A 499 13.28 -1.15 0.44
CA ASN A 499 14.33 -2.16 0.30
C ASN A 499 15.47 -1.58 -0.53
N PRO A 500 16.71 -1.47 0.00
CA PRO A 500 17.79 -0.79 -0.67
C PRO A 500 18.13 -1.37 -2.03
N VAL A 501 18.35 -0.49 -2.99
CA VAL A 501 18.85 -0.80 -4.33
C VAL A 501 20.32 -0.41 -4.38
N PHE A 502 21.15 -1.35 -4.78
CA PHE A 502 22.60 -1.17 -4.89
C PHE A 502 23.03 -1.18 -6.35
N VAL A 503 24.16 -0.57 -6.64
CA VAL A 503 24.87 -0.72 -7.92
C VAL A 503 26.22 -1.37 -7.69
N SER A 504 26.58 -2.31 -8.57
CA SER A 504 27.95 -2.84 -8.70
C SER A 504 28.40 -2.70 -10.13
N ARG A 505 29.61 -2.15 -10.30
CA ARG A 505 30.16 -1.87 -11.63
C ARG A 505 31.17 -2.92 -12.06
N ARG A 506 31.40 -2.99 -13.39
CA ARG A 506 32.38 -3.90 -14.01
C ARG A 506 32.21 -5.35 -13.59
N CYS A 507 30.95 -5.78 -13.46
CA CYS A 507 30.59 -7.17 -13.22
C CYS A 507 30.77 -8.01 -14.49
N SER A 508 30.91 -9.31 -14.32
CA SER A 508 30.88 -10.29 -15.43
C SER A 508 30.06 -11.51 -15.00
N THR A 509 29.72 -12.34 -15.98
CA THR A 509 29.03 -13.61 -15.69
C THR A 509 30.02 -14.72 -15.40
N GLN A 510 29.69 -15.62 -14.47
CA GLN A 510 30.38 -16.87 -14.21
C GLN A 510 29.49 -18.05 -14.60
N GLY A 511 29.98 -18.87 -15.53
CA GLY A 511 29.24 -20.02 -16.04
C GLY A 511 28.11 -19.67 -16.99
N SER A 512 27.03 -20.46 -16.99
CA SER A 512 25.94 -20.31 -17.97
C SER A 512 24.95 -19.22 -17.60
N VAL A 513 24.57 -18.41 -18.58
CA VAL A 513 23.44 -17.49 -18.53
C VAL A 513 22.24 -18.14 -19.22
N ARG A 514 21.07 -18.16 -18.59
CA ARG A 514 19.90 -18.85 -19.14
C ARG A 514 18.61 -18.07 -18.92
N VAL A 515 17.67 -18.25 -19.84
CA VAL A 515 16.30 -17.76 -19.67
C VAL A 515 15.48 -18.82 -18.94
N VAL A 516 14.80 -18.43 -17.88
CA VAL A 516 13.92 -19.27 -17.08
C VAL A 516 12.48 -18.73 -17.14
N GLY A 517 11.48 -19.62 -17.13
CA GLY A 517 10.07 -19.23 -17.24
C GLY A 517 9.78 -18.40 -18.50
N SER A 518 10.53 -18.64 -19.61
CA SER A 518 10.49 -17.93 -20.91
C SER A 518 10.70 -16.40 -20.87
N LYS A 519 10.85 -15.79 -19.70
CA LYS A 519 10.86 -14.33 -19.53
C LYS A 519 12.01 -13.79 -18.67
N HIS A 520 12.59 -14.58 -17.77
CA HIS A 520 13.52 -14.11 -16.75
C HIS A 520 14.93 -14.57 -17.06
N LEU A 521 15.90 -13.70 -16.84
CA LEU A 521 17.32 -14.03 -17.04
C LEU A 521 17.91 -14.50 -15.69
N LYS A 522 18.52 -15.69 -15.66
CA LYS A 522 19.20 -16.25 -14.48
C LYS A 522 20.66 -16.52 -14.79
N PHE A 523 21.54 -16.03 -13.92
CA PHE A 523 23.00 -16.13 -14.09
C PHE A 523 23.71 -16.06 -12.75
N LYS A 524 25.01 -16.28 -12.74
CA LYS A 524 25.88 -15.98 -11.62
C LYS A 524 26.73 -14.77 -11.99
N VAL A 525 26.91 -13.87 -11.05
CA VAL A 525 27.67 -12.64 -11.22
C VAL A 525 28.91 -12.65 -10.33
N VAL A 526 30.00 -12.13 -10.88
CA VAL A 526 31.30 -11.96 -10.20
C VAL A 526 31.88 -10.58 -10.53
N GLN A 527 32.75 -10.09 -9.66
CA GLN A 527 33.49 -8.84 -9.83
C GLN A 527 34.98 -9.11 -9.64
N HIS A 528 35.73 -9.24 -10.75
CA HIS A 528 37.07 -9.85 -10.78
C HIS A 528 38.16 -9.06 -10.03
N GLU A 529 38.02 -7.76 -9.89
CA GLU A 529 39.05 -6.88 -9.34
C GLU A 529 39.18 -6.94 -7.80
N VAL A 530 38.27 -7.63 -7.09
CA VAL A 530 38.11 -7.46 -5.63
C VAL A 530 38.01 -8.80 -4.87
N GLY A 531 38.52 -9.90 -5.43
CA GLY A 531 38.39 -11.22 -4.78
C GLY A 531 36.93 -11.68 -4.79
N SER A 532 36.57 -12.52 -5.73
CA SER A 532 35.20 -12.73 -6.17
C SER A 532 34.33 -13.52 -5.20
N ALA A 533 33.30 -12.87 -4.62
CA ALA A 533 32.09 -13.57 -4.25
C ALA A 533 31.28 -13.88 -5.52
N GLU A 534 31.01 -15.17 -5.77
CA GLU A 534 30.11 -15.60 -6.82
C GLU A 534 28.68 -15.58 -6.28
N LEU A 535 27.83 -14.70 -6.82
CA LEU A 535 26.46 -14.52 -6.33
C LEU A 535 25.43 -14.92 -7.40
N PRO A 536 24.42 -15.73 -7.04
CA PRO A 536 23.28 -15.99 -7.91
C PRO A 536 22.50 -14.69 -8.18
N ALA A 537 22.09 -14.49 -9.43
CA ALA A 537 21.32 -13.33 -9.85
C ALA A 537 20.13 -13.75 -10.72
N ILE A 538 19.01 -13.04 -10.54
CA ILE A 538 17.83 -13.15 -11.38
C ILE A 538 17.40 -11.75 -11.83
N ALA A 539 17.14 -11.59 -13.14
CA ALA A 539 16.59 -10.37 -13.71
C ALA A 539 15.20 -10.67 -14.29
N PHE A 540 14.17 -10.30 -13.54
CA PHE A 540 12.79 -10.56 -13.93
C PHE A 540 12.41 -9.79 -15.19
N GLN A 541 11.67 -10.44 -16.12
CA GLN A 541 11.20 -9.89 -17.40
C GLN A 541 12.34 -9.42 -18.35
N GLN A 542 13.59 -9.77 -18.06
CA GLN A 542 14.76 -9.34 -18.83
C GLN A 542 15.38 -10.45 -19.71
N GLY A 543 14.65 -11.52 -19.99
CA GLY A 543 15.14 -12.63 -20.82
C GLY A 543 15.65 -12.19 -22.21
N LYS A 544 15.10 -11.10 -22.75
CA LYS A 544 15.55 -10.50 -24.04
C LYS A 544 16.98 -9.93 -23.99
N GLN A 545 17.54 -9.73 -22.80
CA GLN A 545 18.92 -9.26 -22.61
C GLN A 545 19.97 -10.37 -22.77
N LEU A 546 19.56 -11.64 -22.94
CA LEU A 546 20.49 -12.76 -23.08
C LEU A 546 21.59 -12.54 -24.14
N PRO A 547 21.31 -12.08 -25.37
CA PRO A 547 22.36 -11.83 -26.37
C PRO A 547 23.34 -10.74 -25.93
N ASN A 548 22.82 -9.66 -25.28
CA ASN A 548 23.65 -8.54 -24.86
C ASN A 548 24.60 -8.94 -23.73
N ILE A 549 24.10 -9.64 -22.68
CA ILE A 549 24.96 -10.07 -21.57
C ILE A 549 26.02 -11.10 -22.00
N GLN A 550 25.74 -11.89 -23.04
CA GLN A 550 26.70 -12.83 -23.61
C GLN A 550 27.75 -12.13 -24.49
N ALA A 551 27.38 -11.03 -25.16
CA ALA A 551 28.26 -10.28 -26.04
C ALA A 551 29.25 -9.38 -25.29
N HIS A 552 28.96 -9.00 -24.03
CA HIS A 552 29.77 -8.07 -23.28
C HIS A 552 30.53 -8.77 -22.15
N LYS A 553 31.83 -8.56 -22.09
CA LYS A 553 32.68 -9.09 -21.02
C LYS A 553 32.38 -8.48 -19.68
N TYR A 554 32.09 -7.18 -19.66
CA TYR A 554 31.77 -6.41 -18.44
C TYR A 554 30.46 -5.66 -18.60
N PHE A 555 29.74 -5.51 -17.49
CA PHE A 555 28.49 -4.76 -17.39
C PHE A 555 28.29 -4.27 -15.97
N ASP A 556 27.47 -3.26 -15.82
CA ASP A 556 27.03 -2.73 -14.52
C ASP A 556 25.64 -3.26 -14.20
N ILE A 557 25.36 -3.54 -12.94
CA ILE A 557 24.03 -4.00 -12.48
C ILE A 557 23.50 -3.13 -11.35
N VAL A 558 22.20 -2.86 -11.35
CA VAL A 558 21.46 -2.38 -10.19
C VAL A 558 20.54 -3.48 -9.68
N TYR A 559 20.52 -3.68 -8.36
CA TYR A 559 19.88 -4.86 -7.78
C TYR A 559 19.44 -4.62 -6.33
N GLN A 560 18.52 -5.44 -5.86
CA GLN A 560 18.21 -5.65 -4.44
C GLN A 560 18.80 -6.99 -4.00
N ILE A 561 19.12 -7.10 -2.72
CA ILE A 561 19.66 -8.32 -2.12
C ILE A 561 18.52 -9.03 -1.41
N GLU A 562 18.28 -10.29 -1.78
CA GLU A 562 17.14 -11.08 -1.27
C GLU A 562 17.62 -12.48 -0.87
N GLU A 563 16.84 -13.16 -0.04
CA GLU A 563 16.94 -14.60 0.15
C GLU A 563 16.04 -15.31 -0.86
N ASN A 564 16.58 -16.36 -1.44
CA ASN A 564 15.83 -17.28 -2.28
C ASN A 564 15.81 -18.64 -1.61
N GLU A 565 14.62 -19.12 -1.29
CA GLU A 565 14.41 -20.46 -0.79
C GLU A 565 14.05 -21.39 -1.94
N TRP A 566 14.81 -22.48 -2.08
CA TRP A 566 14.57 -23.50 -3.07
C TRP A 566 14.85 -24.89 -2.48
N ASN A 567 13.84 -25.76 -2.48
CA ASN A 567 13.92 -27.11 -1.90
C ASN A 567 14.42 -27.09 -0.44
N GLY A 568 13.93 -26.16 0.37
CA GLY A 568 14.32 -26.02 1.79
C GLY A 568 15.73 -25.44 2.02
N LYS A 569 16.45 -25.04 0.95
CA LYS A 569 17.73 -24.33 1.07
C LYS A 569 17.54 -22.84 0.83
N VAL A 570 17.89 -22.06 1.84
CA VAL A 570 17.94 -20.61 1.74
C VAL A 570 19.29 -20.17 1.21
N SER A 571 19.32 -19.38 0.16
CA SER A 571 20.52 -18.82 -0.45
C SER A 571 20.34 -17.34 -0.76
N LEU A 572 21.42 -16.58 -0.66
CA LEU A 572 21.44 -15.19 -1.06
C LEU A 572 21.33 -15.10 -2.59
N GLN A 573 20.47 -14.19 -3.08
CA GLN A 573 20.26 -13.94 -4.50
C GLN A 573 20.15 -12.44 -4.76
N LEU A 574 20.70 -11.99 -5.90
CA LEU A 574 20.53 -10.63 -6.40
C LEU A 574 19.30 -10.55 -7.31
N ASN A 575 18.33 -9.72 -6.93
CA ASN A 575 17.18 -9.36 -7.77
C ASN A 575 17.56 -8.16 -8.65
N VAL A 576 18.05 -8.43 -9.86
CA VAL A 576 18.58 -7.42 -10.78
C VAL A 576 17.44 -6.63 -11.42
N LYS A 577 17.42 -5.32 -11.18
CA LYS A 577 16.41 -4.38 -11.69
C LYS A 577 16.74 -3.85 -13.09
N ASP A 578 18.02 -3.72 -13.41
CA ASP A 578 18.51 -3.27 -14.72
C ASP A 578 19.99 -3.63 -14.93
N ILE A 579 20.41 -3.70 -16.21
CA ILE A 579 21.77 -4.03 -16.63
C ILE A 579 22.21 -2.97 -17.65
N ARG A 580 23.43 -2.45 -17.51
CA ARG A 580 24.10 -1.56 -18.48
C ARG A 580 25.38 -2.20 -19.01
N TYR A 581 25.56 -2.13 -20.31
CA TYR A 581 26.72 -2.67 -21.03
C TYR A 581 27.68 -1.58 -21.46
#